data_a278835d28e9ab28f104f84e6d540e8b
#
_entry.id   a278835d28e9ab28f104f84e6d540e8b
#
_cell.length_a   1.000
_cell.length_b   1.000
_cell.length_c   1.000
_cell.angle_alpha   90.00
_cell.angle_beta   90.00
_cell.angle_gamma   90.00
#
_symmetry.space_group_name_H-M   'P 1'
#
loop_
_entity.id
_entity.type
_entity.pdbx_description
1 polymer ?
#
loop_
_entity_poly.entity_id
_entity_poly.type
_entity_poly.pdbx_seq_one_letter_code
_entity_poly.pdbx_strand_id
1 'polypeptide(L)'
;MPFIQIIELRTTRPDEVEALVKEWQAQTAGRRTAQRGTFTQDRDQPDTYVQIVEFPSYEDAMSNSYLPETASFAERLTGLCNGPMEFRNLDVRSIEEM
;
A
#
# COMPACT_ATOMS: atom_id res chain seq x y z
N MET A 1 -15.17 9.42 6.75
CA MET A 1 -15.05 9.31 5.27
C MET A 1 -13.97 8.31 4.95
N PRO A 2 -14.27 7.25 4.23
CA PRO A 2 -13.26 6.27 3.84
C PRO A 2 -12.14 6.90 3.03
N PHE A 3 -10.96 6.31 3.14
CA PHE A 3 -9.75 6.85 2.55
C PHE A 3 -8.99 5.73 1.84
N ILE A 4 -8.43 6.03 0.68
CA ILE A 4 -7.63 5.08 -0.09
C ILE A 4 -6.27 5.69 -0.37
N GLN A 5 -5.22 4.92 -0.10
CA GLN A 5 -3.88 5.28 -0.52
C GLN A 5 -3.47 4.39 -1.69
N ILE A 6 -3.00 5.01 -2.75
CA ILE A 6 -2.48 4.33 -3.93
C ILE A 6 -0.97 4.47 -3.93
N ILE A 7 -0.28 3.36 -4.09
CA ILE A 7 1.18 3.35 -4.23
C ILE A 7 1.51 2.71 -5.57
N GLU A 8 2.00 3.51 -6.50
CA GLU A 8 2.45 3.01 -7.80
C GLU A 8 3.95 2.80 -7.77
N LEU A 9 4.39 1.62 -8.18
CA LEU A 9 5.80 1.26 -8.17
C LEU A 9 6.18 0.45 -9.40
N ARG A 10 7.45 0.51 -9.77
CA ARG A 10 8.01 -0.35 -10.79
C ARG A 10 9.04 -1.27 -10.15
N THR A 11 8.93 -2.56 -10.46
CA THR A 11 9.82 -3.57 -9.91
C THR A 11 9.89 -4.77 -10.85
N THR A 12 11.04 -5.46 -10.83
CA THR A 12 11.19 -6.77 -11.47
C THR A 12 11.12 -7.90 -10.43
N ARG A 13 10.77 -7.55 -9.18
CA ARG A 13 10.77 -8.48 -8.03
C ARG A 13 9.43 -8.46 -7.31
N PRO A 14 8.30 -8.71 -8.00
CA PRO A 14 6.97 -8.61 -7.38
C PRO A 14 6.75 -9.63 -6.26
N ASP A 15 7.34 -10.82 -6.36
CA ASP A 15 7.19 -11.84 -5.31
C ASP A 15 7.84 -11.39 -4.00
N GLU A 16 8.94 -10.66 -4.07
CA GLU A 16 9.59 -10.10 -2.89
C GLU A 16 8.78 -8.96 -2.29
N VAL A 17 8.12 -8.16 -3.12
CA VAL A 17 7.19 -7.12 -2.66
C VAL A 17 6.02 -7.76 -1.91
N GLU A 18 5.42 -8.78 -2.48
CA GLU A 18 4.31 -9.50 -1.82
C GLU A 18 4.73 -10.13 -0.51
N ALA A 19 5.93 -10.71 -0.45
CA ALA A 19 6.46 -11.29 0.78
C ALA A 19 6.67 -10.21 1.85
N LEU A 20 7.15 -9.04 1.46
CA LEU A 20 7.34 -7.91 2.36
C LEU A 20 6.01 -7.39 2.92
N VAL A 21 4.97 -7.35 2.08
CA VAL A 21 3.62 -6.96 2.53
C VAL A 21 3.09 -7.95 3.56
N LYS A 22 3.27 -9.23 3.34
CA LYS A 22 2.83 -10.27 4.28
C LYS A 22 3.58 -10.20 5.61
N GLU A 23 4.87 -9.90 5.57
CA GLU A 23 5.66 -9.70 6.77
C GLU A 23 5.15 -8.51 7.58
N TRP A 24 4.91 -7.38 6.91
CA TRP A 24 4.34 -6.19 7.55
C TRP A 24 2.97 -6.49 8.16
N GLN A 25 2.14 -7.23 7.43
CA GLN A 25 0.82 -7.61 7.88
C GLN A 25 0.88 -8.43 9.18
N ALA A 26 1.82 -9.38 9.25
CA ALA A 26 2.01 -10.18 10.46
C ALA A 26 2.52 -9.34 11.62
N GLN A 27 3.47 -8.44 11.37
CA GLN A 27 4.07 -7.59 12.40
C GLN A 27 3.11 -6.57 12.98
N THR A 28 2.13 -6.13 12.20
CA THR A 28 1.20 -5.07 12.62
C THR A 28 -0.19 -5.60 13.02
N ALA A 29 -0.34 -6.91 13.12
CA ALA A 29 -1.61 -7.52 13.53
C ALA A 29 -2.09 -6.93 14.86
N GLY A 30 -3.35 -6.46 14.89
CA GLY A 30 -3.95 -5.85 16.07
C GLY A 30 -3.58 -4.38 16.27
N ARG A 31 -2.67 -3.81 15.48
CA ARG A 31 -2.25 -2.41 15.62
C ARG A 31 -2.46 -1.57 14.36
N ARG A 32 -2.50 -2.20 13.18
CA ARG A 32 -2.72 -1.47 11.94
C ARG A 32 -4.16 -1.02 11.80
N THR A 33 -4.35 0.12 11.14
CA THR A 33 -5.67 0.65 10.82
C THR A 33 -6.10 0.34 9.39
N ALA A 34 -5.15 -0.13 8.56
CA ALA A 34 -5.45 -0.55 7.19
C ALA A 34 -6.44 -1.72 7.21
N GLN A 35 -7.52 -1.62 6.43
CA GLN A 35 -8.60 -2.61 6.38
C GLN A 35 -8.39 -3.65 5.30
N ARG A 36 -7.84 -3.23 4.15
CA ARG A 36 -7.62 -4.09 3.01
C ARG A 36 -6.48 -3.55 2.17
N GLY A 37 -5.68 -4.47 1.65
CA GLY A 37 -4.66 -4.14 0.67
C GLY A 37 -4.89 -4.99 -0.57
N THR A 38 -4.83 -4.37 -1.74
CA THR A 38 -4.96 -5.05 -3.02
C THR A 38 -3.74 -4.74 -3.85
N PHE A 39 -2.97 -5.76 -4.20
CA PHE A 39 -1.78 -5.61 -5.04
C PHE A 39 -2.12 -5.98 -6.46
N THR A 40 -1.91 -5.07 -7.40
CA THR A 40 -2.28 -5.25 -8.80
C THR A 40 -1.07 -5.06 -9.70
N GLN A 41 -1.12 -5.70 -10.86
CA GLN A 41 -0.16 -5.50 -11.93
C GLN A 41 -0.85 -4.76 -13.07
N ASP A 42 -0.20 -3.73 -13.61
CA ASP A 42 -0.72 -3.03 -14.78
C ASP A 42 -0.64 -3.98 -15.98
N ARG A 43 -1.79 -4.21 -16.61
CA ARG A 43 -1.87 -5.15 -17.75
C ARG A 43 -1.04 -4.66 -18.94
N ASP A 44 -0.97 -3.35 -19.12
CA ASP A 44 -0.33 -2.75 -20.30
C ASP A 44 1.14 -2.36 -20.04
N GLN A 45 1.53 -2.30 -18.77
CA GLN A 45 2.91 -2.02 -18.34
C GLN A 45 3.31 -3.06 -17.29
N PRO A 46 3.79 -4.25 -17.72
CA PRO A 46 3.98 -5.39 -16.81
C PRO A 46 4.97 -5.16 -15.66
N ASP A 47 5.87 -4.18 -15.77
CA ASP A 47 6.79 -3.84 -14.68
C ASP A 47 6.18 -2.86 -13.67
N THR A 48 4.99 -2.36 -13.93
CA THR A 48 4.28 -1.40 -13.09
C THR A 48 3.25 -2.12 -12.26
N TYR A 49 3.28 -1.86 -10.95
CA TYR A 49 2.35 -2.45 -9.97
C TYR A 49 1.70 -1.33 -9.19
N VAL A 50 0.47 -1.56 -8.76
CA VAL A 50 -0.28 -0.60 -7.95
C VAL A 50 -0.80 -1.31 -6.72
N GLN A 51 -0.40 -0.82 -5.54
CA GLN A 51 -0.92 -1.25 -4.25
C GLN A 51 -2.03 -0.29 -3.84
N ILE A 52 -3.19 -0.84 -3.55
CA ILE A 52 -4.36 -0.07 -3.12
C ILE A 52 -4.62 -0.42 -1.66
N VAL A 53 -4.54 0.57 -0.77
CA VAL A 53 -4.75 0.35 0.67
C VAL A 53 -5.96 1.14 1.12
N GLU A 54 -6.90 0.47 1.78
CA GLU A 54 -8.15 1.05 2.24
C GLU A 54 -8.12 1.27 3.74
N PHE A 55 -8.55 2.45 4.16
CA PHE A 55 -8.61 2.87 5.57
C PHE A 55 -9.99 3.44 5.90
N PRO A 56 -10.42 3.39 7.20
CA PRO A 56 -11.68 4.03 7.60
C PRO A 56 -11.67 5.54 7.44
N SER A 57 -10.49 6.17 7.57
CA SER A 57 -10.35 7.62 7.51
C SER A 57 -8.90 8.02 7.18
N TYR A 58 -8.72 9.30 6.84
CA TYR A 58 -7.39 9.89 6.66
C TYR A 58 -6.57 9.81 7.96
N GLU A 59 -7.20 10.10 9.10
CA GLU A 59 -6.53 10.05 10.40
C GLU A 59 -6.01 8.64 10.70
N ASP A 60 -6.78 7.62 10.36
CA ASP A 60 -6.36 6.23 10.52
C ASP A 60 -5.18 5.89 9.60
N ALA A 61 -5.17 6.43 8.38
CA ALA A 61 -4.05 6.26 7.47
C ALA A 61 -2.77 6.89 8.04
N MET A 62 -2.90 8.06 8.66
CA MET A 62 -1.76 8.73 9.29
C MET A 62 -1.25 7.93 10.48
N SER A 63 -2.14 7.42 11.34
CA SER A 63 -1.75 6.56 12.45
C SER A 63 -0.98 5.33 11.97
N ASN A 64 -1.44 4.72 10.88
CA ASN A 64 -0.78 3.56 10.29
C ASN A 64 0.63 3.91 9.79
N SER A 65 0.80 5.11 9.23
CA SER A 65 2.10 5.57 8.72
C SER A 65 3.12 5.78 9.83
N TYR A 66 2.67 6.07 11.05
CA TYR A 66 3.56 6.31 12.19
C TYR A 66 4.01 5.02 12.89
N LEU A 67 3.49 3.86 12.51
CA LEU A 67 3.97 2.61 13.08
C LEU A 67 5.43 2.39 12.65
N PRO A 68 6.32 1.98 13.57
CA PRO A 68 7.72 1.72 13.23
C PRO A 68 7.86 0.67 12.12
N GLU A 69 7.00 -0.35 12.14
CA GLU A 69 6.99 -1.40 11.12
C GLU A 69 6.65 -0.84 9.75
N THR A 70 5.79 0.18 9.67
CA THR A 70 5.43 0.81 8.41
C THR A 70 6.59 1.62 7.83
N ALA A 71 7.35 2.33 8.69
CA ALA A 71 8.53 3.04 8.26
C ALA A 71 9.60 2.09 7.71
N SER A 72 9.83 0.98 8.40
CA SER A 72 10.77 -0.06 7.95
C SER A 72 10.32 -0.69 6.64
N PHE A 73 9.02 -0.96 6.51
CA PHE A 73 8.43 -1.49 5.28
C PHE A 73 8.68 -0.55 4.10
N ALA A 74 8.42 0.74 4.27
CA ALA A 74 8.60 1.74 3.21
C ALA A 74 10.05 1.80 2.74
N GLU A 75 11.00 1.76 3.67
CA GLU A 75 12.43 1.78 3.36
C GLU A 75 12.84 0.53 2.57
N ARG A 76 12.40 -0.65 3.01
CA ARG A 76 12.72 -1.91 2.35
C ARG A 76 12.04 -2.00 0.98
N LEU A 77 10.81 -1.51 0.86
CA LEU A 77 10.09 -1.47 -0.40
C LEU A 77 10.82 -0.61 -1.43
N THR A 78 11.34 0.54 -1.01
CA THR A 78 12.14 1.41 -1.87
C THR A 78 13.32 0.65 -2.48
N GLY A 79 13.96 -0.21 -1.70
CA GLY A 79 15.09 -1.03 -2.17
C GLY A 79 14.70 -2.08 -3.22
N LEU A 80 13.42 -2.42 -3.32
CA LEU A 80 12.92 -3.39 -4.29
C LEU A 80 12.43 -2.74 -5.59
N CYS A 81 12.35 -1.41 -5.63
CA CYS A 81 11.79 -0.68 -6.75
C CYS A 81 12.85 -0.20 -7.72
N ASN A 82 12.48 -0.13 -9.00
CA ASN A 82 13.28 0.42 -10.07
C ASN A 82 12.84 1.87 -10.31
N GLY A 83 13.30 2.78 -9.47
CA GLY A 83 12.94 4.19 -9.53
C GLY A 83 12.00 4.60 -8.40
N PRO A 84 11.59 5.88 -8.35
CA PRO A 84 10.76 6.38 -7.28
C PRO A 84 9.33 5.82 -7.31
N MET A 85 8.76 5.64 -6.12
CA MET A 85 7.34 5.29 -5.98
C MET A 85 6.51 6.57 -6.05
N GLU A 86 5.28 6.44 -6.53
CA GLU A 86 4.31 7.52 -6.53
C GLU A 86 3.19 7.20 -5.55
N PHE A 87 2.85 8.17 -4.70
CA PHE A 87 1.80 8.04 -3.69
C PHE A 87 0.65 8.96 -4.03
N ARG A 88 -0.57 8.44 -3.92
CA ARG A 88 -1.78 9.23 -4.10
C ARG A 88 -2.71 8.97 -2.92
N ASN A 89 -3.24 10.04 -2.36
CA ASN A 89 -4.15 10.00 -1.22
C ASN A 89 -5.53 10.42 -1.71
N LEU A 90 -6.51 9.53 -1.57
CA LEU A 90 -7.83 9.72 -2.14
C LEU A 90 -8.91 9.63 -1.06
N ASP A 91 -9.72 10.68 -0.94
CA ASP A 91 -10.92 10.63 -0.12
C ASP A 91 -12.04 9.99 -0.94
N VAL A 92 -12.68 8.97 -0.38
CA VAL A 92 -13.80 8.30 -1.07
C VAL A 92 -15.03 9.19 -0.95
N ARG A 93 -15.60 9.59 -2.08
CA ARG A 93 -16.78 10.44 -2.11
C ARG A 93 -18.07 9.64 -2.20
N SER A 94 -18.04 8.54 -2.93
CA SER A 94 -19.22 7.70 -3.08
C SER A 94 -18.80 6.28 -3.43
N ILE A 95 -19.62 5.32 -3.03
CA ILE A 95 -19.49 3.91 -3.40
C ILE A 95 -20.85 3.47 -3.92
N GLU A 96 -20.88 2.94 -5.12
CA GLU A 96 -22.12 2.48 -5.74
C GLU A 96 -21.98 1.02 -6.14
N GLU A 97 -22.94 0.21 -5.71
CA GLU A 97 -23.03 -1.18 -6.12
C GLU A 97 -23.59 -1.25 -7.54
N MET A 98 -22.94 -2.03 -8.41
CA MET A 98 -23.36 -2.13 -9.82
C MET A 98 -23.70 -3.56 -10.21
#